data_b5531f4d295f9ad2a2a315910db2c8db
#
_entry.id   b5531f4d295f9ad2a2a315910db2c8db
#
_cell.length_a   1.000
_cell.length_b   1.000
_cell.length_c   1.000
_cell.angle_alpha   90.00
_cell.angle_beta   90.00
_cell.angle_gamma   90.00
#
_symmetry.space_group_name_H-M   'P 1'
#
loop_
_entity.id
_entity.type
_entity.pdbx_description
1 polymer ?
#
loop_
_entity_poly.entity_id
_entity_poly.type
_entity_poly.pdbx_seq_one_letter_code
_entity_poly.pdbx_strand_id
1 'polypeptide(L)'
;MSESPLVKRVLAVVAVIPPGNVTSYGEVAKVAGCGARNVGTVLKRHGASTAWWRVVRADGASHDPARAAEFWDREAIAHANGRVKMHEHGIDARELRELME
;
A
#
# COMPACT_ATOMS: atom_id res chain seq x y z
N MET A 1 -10.75 7.48 -21.75
CA MET A 1 -11.30 6.18 -21.40
C MET A 1 -11.25 5.97 -19.88
N SER A 2 -12.33 5.53 -19.30
CA SER A 2 -12.38 5.36 -17.85
C SER A 2 -11.60 4.12 -17.40
N GLU A 3 -11.04 4.19 -16.21
CA GLU A 3 -10.39 3.06 -15.60
C GLU A 3 -11.42 1.98 -15.23
N SER A 4 -10.96 0.73 -15.13
CA SER A 4 -11.82 -0.35 -14.70
C SER A 4 -12.29 -0.13 -13.25
N PRO A 5 -13.45 -0.69 -12.88
CA PRO A 5 -13.90 -0.61 -11.48
C PRO A 5 -12.88 -1.15 -10.48
N LEU A 6 -12.14 -2.19 -10.85
CA LEU A 6 -11.10 -2.77 -10.00
C LEU A 6 -9.97 -1.76 -9.74
N VAL A 7 -9.49 -1.08 -10.77
CA VAL A 7 -8.45 -0.06 -10.64
C VAL A 7 -8.92 1.03 -9.68
N LYS A 8 -10.14 1.52 -9.86
CA LYS A 8 -10.70 2.57 -8.99
C LYS A 8 -10.78 2.11 -7.54
N ARG A 9 -11.23 0.87 -7.29
CA ARG A 9 -11.33 0.34 -5.93
C ARG A 9 -9.96 0.24 -5.26
N VAL A 10 -8.97 -0.29 -5.98
CA VAL A 10 -7.61 -0.42 -5.44
C VAL A 10 -7.02 0.95 -5.11
N LEU A 11 -7.12 1.90 -6.04
CA LEU A 11 -6.58 3.24 -5.82
C LEU A 11 -7.29 3.97 -4.68
N ALA A 12 -8.59 3.76 -4.52
CA ALA A 12 -9.35 4.34 -3.40
C ALA A 12 -8.87 3.81 -2.05
N VAL A 13 -8.53 2.52 -1.97
CA VAL A 13 -8.00 1.93 -0.74
C VAL A 13 -6.62 2.51 -0.42
N VAL A 14 -5.75 2.59 -1.43
CA VAL A 14 -4.41 3.14 -1.23
C VAL A 14 -4.49 4.60 -0.75
N ALA A 15 -5.45 5.35 -1.25
CA ALA A 15 -5.62 6.77 -0.92
C ALA A 15 -5.94 7.03 0.55
N VAL A 16 -6.51 6.06 1.27
CA VAL A 16 -6.87 6.25 2.69
C VAL A 16 -5.75 5.86 3.66
N ILE A 17 -4.67 5.28 3.19
CA ILE A 17 -3.55 4.89 4.07
C ILE A 17 -2.89 6.19 4.58
N PRO A 18 -2.90 6.44 5.90
CA PRO A 18 -2.31 7.68 6.42
C PRO A 18 -0.80 7.73 6.28
N PRO A 19 -0.21 8.92 6.20
CA PRO A 19 1.24 9.06 6.32
C PRO A 19 1.72 8.44 7.63
N GLY A 20 2.83 7.70 7.55
CA GLY A 20 3.36 7.01 8.73
C GLY A 20 2.88 5.59 8.88
N ASN A 21 1.92 5.15 8.05
CA ASN A 21 1.42 3.79 8.04
C ASN A 21 1.64 3.11 6.70
N VAL A 22 1.69 1.79 6.74
CA VAL A 22 1.77 0.95 5.55
C VAL A 22 0.79 -0.20 5.69
N THR A 23 0.49 -0.85 4.58
CA THR A 23 -0.30 -2.08 4.59
C THR A 23 0.26 -3.04 3.54
N SER A 24 -0.21 -4.28 3.54
CA SER A 24 0.25 -5.25 2.56
C SER A 24 -0.66 -5.31 1.34
N TYR A 25 -0.11 -5.84 0.24
CA TYR A 25 -0.91 -6.10 -0.97
C TYR A 25 -2.13 -6.96 -0.66
N GLY A 26 -1.97 -7.95 0.23
CA GLY A 26 -3.07 -8.82 0.62
C GLY A 26 -4.18 -8.11 1.37
N GLU A 27 -3.83 -7.16 2.24
CA GLU A 27 -4.83 -6.39 2.99
C GLU A 27 -5.60 -5.44 2.08
N VAL A 28 -4.92 -4.78 1.14
CA VAL A 28 -5.59 -3.96 0.13
C VAL A 28 -6.54 -4.82 -0.70
N ALA A 29 -6.08 -6.00 -1.09
CA ALA A 29 -6.88 -6.93 -1.90
C ALA A 29 -8.18 -7.34 -1.19
N LYS A 30 -8.13 -7.60 0.11
CA LYS A 30 -9.33 -7.94 0.90
C LYS A 30 -10.38 -6.83 0.83
N VAL A 31 -9.95 -5.58 0.93
CA VAL A 31 -10.87 -4.44 0.90
C VAL A 31 -11.38 -4.17 -0.50
N ALA A 32 -10.51 -4.28 -1.50
CA ALA A 32 -10.89 -4.04 -2.90
C ALA A 32 -11.67 -5.19 -3.53
N GLY A 33 -11.68 -6.37 -2.89
CA GLY A 33 -12.39 -7.54 -3.42
C GLY A 33 -11.66 -8.22 -4.57
N CYS A 34 -10.34 -8.38 -4.45
CA CYS A 34 -9.52 -9.01 -5.49
C CYS A 34 -8.35 -9.75 -4.85
N GLY A 35 -7.41 -10.22 -5.67
CA GLY A 35 -6.20 -10.88 -5.19
C GLY A 35 -5.05 -9.89 -5.03
N ALA A 36 -4.06 -10.26 -4.21
CA ALA A 36 -2.87 -9.44 -4.01
C ALA A 36 -2.12 -9.16 -5.32
N ARG A 37 -2.10 -10.13 -6.24
CA ARG A 37 -1.47 -9.96 -7.54
C ARG A 37 -2.14 -8.86 -8.36
N ASN A 38 -3.46 -8.75 -8.27
CA ASN A 38 -4.21 -7.69 -8.93
C ASN A 38 -3.80 -6.32 -8.40
N VAL A 39 -3.63 -6.19 -7.09
CA VAL A 39 -3.17 -4.96 -6.45
C VAL A 39 -1.79 -4.57 -6.99
N GLY A 40 -0.87 -5.53 -7.04
CA GLY A 40 0.46 -5.31 -7.59
C GLY A 40 0.43 -4.81 -9.03
N THR A 41 -0.40 -5.42 -9.87
CA THR A 41 -0.55 -5.01 -11.27
C THR A 41 -1.10 -3.59 -11.39
N VAL A 42 -2.12 -3.26 -10.60
CA VAL A 42 -2.72 -1.92 -10.60
C VAL A 42 -1.68 -0.88 -10.20
N LEU A 43 -0.93 -1.12 -9.13
CA LEU A 43 0.08 -0.17 -8.67
C LEU A 43 1.23 -0.02 -9.64
N LYS A 44 1.61 -1.09 -10.33
CA LYS A 44 2.64 -1.03 -11.35
C LYS A 44 2.24 -0.10 -12.50
N ARG A 45 0.98 -0.14 -12.91
CA ARG A 45 0.47 0.63 -14.04
C ARG A 45 -0.02 2.02 -13.69
N HIS A 46 -0.61 2.18 -12.50
CA HIS A 46 -1.32 3.39 -12.10
C HIS A 46 -0.78 4.01 -10.82
N GLY A 47 0.22 3.42 -10.20
CA GLY A 47 0.66 3.82 -8.87
C GLY A 47 1.54 5.05 -8.79
N ALA A 48 2.10 5.51 -9.92
CA ALA A 48 3.10 6.59 -9.92
C ALA A 48 2.63 7.88 -9.23
N SER A 49 1.34 8.16 -9.29
CA SER A 49 0.74 9.35 -8.68
C SER A 49 0.13 9.08 -7.29
N THR A 50 0.35 7.89 -6.74
CA THR A 50 -0.21 7.47 -5.45
C THR A 50 0.89 7.30 -4.42
N ALA A 51 0.49 7.06 -3.16
CA ALA A 51 1.42 6.71 -2.09
C ALA A 51 1.79 5.22 -2.15
N TRP A 52 2.33 4.78 -3.26
CA TRP A 52 2.66 3.37 -3.52
C TRP A 52 3.61 2.76 -2.48
N TRP A 53 4.48 3.56 -1.88
CA TRP A 53 5.43 3.10 -0.85
C TRP A 53 4.75 2.66 0.44
N ARG A 54 3.47 2.97 0.60
CA ARG A 54 2.67 2.55 1.75
C ARG A 54 2.03 1.18 1.54
N VAL A 55 2.25 0.57 0.37
CA VAL A 55 1.78 -0.80 0.10
C VAL A 55 3.01 -1.67 -0.12
N VAL A 56 3.17 -2.69 0.72
CA VAL A 56 4.36 -3.53 0.74
C VAL A 56 3.94 -5.01 0.80
N ARG A 57 4.93 -5.90 0.75
CA ARG A 57 4.67 -7.32 0.98
C ARG A 57 4.35 -7.55 2.45
N ALA A 58 3.80 -8.72 2.77
CA ALA A 58 3.47 -9.07 4.15
C ALA A 58 4.67 -8.97 5.10
N ASP A 59 5.89 -9.20 4.58
CA ASP A 59 7.12 -9.09 5.36
C ASP A 59 7.70 -7.67 5.39
N GLY A 60 7.00 -6.70 4.83
CA GLY A 60 7.42 -5.31 4.81
C GLY A 60 8.28 -4.90 3.62
N ALA A 61 8.60 -5.83 2.72
CA ALA A 61 9.48 -5.53 1.59
C ALA A 61 8.76 -4.74 0.49
N SER A 62 9.43 -3.72 -0.02
CA SER A 62 8.92 -2.94 -1.17
C SER A 62 9.43 -3.55 -2.48
N HIS A 63 8.67 -3.35 -3.56
CA HIS A 63 9.13 -3.71 -4.89
C HIS A 63 10.25 -2.78 -5.40
N ASP A 64 10.40 -1.62 -4.80
CA ASP A 64 11.48 -0.66 -5.11
C ASP A 64 12.00 -0.07 -3.81
N PRO A 65 12.79 -0.85 -3.05
CA PRO A 65 13.20 -0.44 -1.70
C PRO A 65 14.03 0.83 -1.65
N ALA A 66 14.87 1.08 -2.64
CA ALA A 66 15.71 2.27 -2.66
C ALA A 66 14.87 3.55 -2.77
N ARG A 67 13.87 3.56 -3.64
CA ARG A 67 12.97 4.71 -3.78
C ARG A 67 12.01 4.81 -2.60
N ALA A 68 11.51 3.68 -2.14
CA ALA A 68 10.58 3.65 -1.01
C ALA A 68 11.22 4.21 0.25
N ALA A 69 12.50 3.91 0.49
CA ALA A 69 13.21 4.37 1.68
C ALA A 69 13.16 5.89 1.85
N GLU A 70 13.26 6.64 0.75
CA GLU A 70 13.19 8.11 0.81
C GLU A 70 11.83 8.57 1.35
N PHE A 71 10.75 7.94 0.89
CA PHE A 71 9.40 8.26 1.35
C PHE A 71 9.16 7.79 2.78
N TRP A 72 9.65 6.58 3.11
CA TRP A 72 9.53 6.06 4.47
C TRP A 72 10.22 6.98 5.47
N ASP A 73 11.42 7.47 5.13
CA ASP A 73 12.15 8.39 6.00
C ASP A 73 11.38 9.69 6.21
N ARG A 74 10.77 10.22 5.16
CA ARG A 74 9.98 11.46 5.25
C ARG A 74 8.76 11.30 6.15
N GLU A 75 8.22 10.08 6.21
CA GLU A 75 7.02 9.79 7.01
C GLU A 75 7.35 9.17 8.37
N ALA A 76 8.62 9.11 8.73
CA ALA A 76 9.09 8.48 9.97
C ALA A 76 8.64 7.02 10.11
N ILE A 77 8.60 6.29 8.99
CA ILE A 77 8.30 4.87 8.96
C ILE A 77 9.60 4.10 9.18
N ALA A 78 9.69 3.37 10.29
CA ALA A 78 10.88 2.59 10.61
C ALA A 78 11.06 1.42 9.64
N HIS A 79 12.26 1.31 9.10
CA HIS A 79 12.60 0.23 8.17
C HIS A 79 14.06 -0.19 8.33
N ALA A 80 14.37 -1.40 7.90
CA ALA A 80 15.73 -1.93 7.90
C ALA A 80 15.84 -2.97 6.80
N ASN A 81 16.96 -2.96 6.07
CA ASN A 81 17.22 -3.95 5.01
C ASN A 81 16.12 -4.00 3.95
N GLY A 82 15.55 -2.84 3.60
CA GLY A 82 14.51 -2.73 2.58
C GLY A 82 13.13 -3.18 3.03
N ARG A 83 12.92 -3.35 4.34
CA ARG A 83 11.66 -3.82 4.91
C ARG A 83 11.15 -2.89 5.99
N VAL A 84 9.88 -2.55 5.91
CA VAL A 84 9.19 -1.78 6.94
C VAL A 84 8.97 -2.67 8.17
N LYS A 85 9.08 -2.07 9.35
CA LYS A 85 8.76 -2.76 10.60
C LYS A 85 7.23 -2.80 10.75
N MET A 86 6.64 -3.88 10.24
CA MET A 86 5.18 -4.01 10.11
C MET A 86 4.43 -3.94 11.44
N HIS A 87 5.02 -4.46 12.52
CA HIS A 87 4.37 -4.41 13.83
C HIS A 87 4.24 -2.99 14.39
N GLU A 88 5.02 -2.05 13.87
CA GLU A 88 4.97 -0.64 14.29
C GLU A 88 4.09 0.21 13.39
N HIS A 89 4.06 -0.10 12.09
CA HIS A 89 3.44 0.77 11.09
C HIS A 89 2.36 0.12 10.24
N GLY A 90 2.25 -1.21 10.32
CA GLY A 90 1.30 -1.94 9.50
C GLY A 90 -0.15 -1.75 9.96
N ILE A 91 -1.04 -1.56 9.00
CA ILE A 91 -2.48 -1.57 9.27
C ILE A 91 -3.13 -2.66 8.43
N ASP A 92 -4.24 -3.19 8.91
CA ASP A 92 -4.91 -4.31 8.25
C ASP A 92 -6.18 -3.89 7.49
N ALA A 93 -6.84 -4.86 6.87
CA ALA A 93 -8.06 -4.61 6.10
C ALA A 93 -9.16 -3.99 6.94
N ARG A 94 -9.30 -4.38 8.21
CA ARG A 94 -10.30 -3.82 9.10
C ARG A 94 -10.05 -2.33 9.33
N GLU A 95 -8.82 -1.97 9.61
CA GLU A 95 -8.44 -0.57 9.81
C GLU A 95 -8.63 0.24 8.53
N LEU A 96 -8.28 -0.34 7.37
CA LEU A 96 -8.49 0.30 6.08
C LEU A 96 -9.97 0.59 5.83
N ARG A 97 -10.85 -0.37 6.15
CA ARG A 97 -12.30 -0.19 5.99
C ARG A 97 -12.82 0.93 6.88
N GLU A 98 -12.33 1.01 8.11
CA GLU A 98 -12.70 2.08 9.03
C GLU A 98 -12.31 3.45 8.48
N LEU A 99 -11.13 3.55 7.86
CA LEU A 99 -10.65 4.80 7.27
C LEU A 99 -11.46 5.22 6.02
N MET A 100 -12.12 4.29 5.37
CA MET A 100 -12.94 4.55 4.18
C MET A 100 -14.37 4.99 4.51
N GLU A 101 -14.78 4.84 5.73
CA GLU A 101 -16.13 5.23 6.17
C GLU A 101 -16.33 6.74 6.24
#